data_626bedf5aa713ffe211bce02b7b182a6
#
_entry.id   626bedf5aa713ffe211bce02b7b182a6
#
_cell.length_a   1.000
_cell.length_b   1.000
_cell.length_c   1.000
_cell.angle_alpha   90.00
_cell.angle_beta   90.00
_cell.angle_gamma   90.00
#
_symmetry.space_group_name_H-M   'P 1'
#
loop_
_entity.id
_entity.type
_entity.pdbx_description
1 polymer ?
#
loop_
_entity_poly.entity_id
_entity_poly.type
_entity_poly.pdbx_seq_one_letter_code
_entity_poly.pdbx_strand_id
1 'polypeptide(L)'
;MADIRLVAELSSLTELRSTVKATEPALLLLDYHMPGGDTGAEILYLKQRWPALKIIVLTGSQSAQLLQQVAQAGADAVLQKNGDAAELRTAIDTVLRGDSYIAPSVQILLDTVSLELTPREFQIMRLVCDGLSNTQIAEQLSLSPKTTDKHRENLMRKLGVNNSAQLIRKALQMGVLDSH
;
A
#
# COMPACT_ATOMS: atom_id res chain seq x y z
N MET A 1 -19.50 -9.36 17.70
CA MET A 1 -18.51 -8.28 17.53
C MET A 1 -17.54 -8.37 18.70
N ALA A 2 -16.24 -8.51 18.46
CA ALA A 2 -15.28 -8.43 19.55
C ALA A 2 -15.28 -6.98 20.10
N ASP A 3 -15.49 -6.83 21.40
CA ASP A 3 -15.35 -5.55 22.07
C ASP A 3 -13.86 -5.20 22.10
N ILE A 4 -13.50 -4.08 21.46
CA ILE A 4 -12.13 -3.58 21.45
C ILE A 4 -11.91 -2.75 22.71
N ARG A 5 -10.90 -3.13 23.50
CA ARG A 5 -10.45 -2.34 24.65
C ARG A 5 -9.08 -1.74 24.36
N LEU A 6 -9.00 -0.42 24.42
CA LEU A 6 -7.71 0.28 24.36
C LEU A 6 -6.97 0.04 25.69
N VAL A 7 -5.76 -0.53 25.61
CA VAL A 7 -4.93 -0.85 26.77
C VAL A 7 -3.77 0.11 26.97
N ALA A 8 -3.31 0.76 25.90
CA ALA A 8 -2.30 1.82 25.94
C ALA A 8 -2.37 2.68 24.66
N GLU A 9 -1.87 3.91 24.76
CA GLU A 9 -1.67 4.82 23.65
C GLU A 9 -0.29 5.47 23.79
N LEU A 10 0.46 5.51 22.66
CA LEU A 10 1.83 6.04 22.61
C LEU A 10 1.96 7.05 21.48
N SER A 11 2.72 8.10 21.70
CA SER A 11 3.08 9.10 20.69
C SER A 11 4.48 8.91 20.08
N SER A 12 5.23 7.90 20.56
CA SER A 12 6.60 7.60 20.12
C SER A 12 6.89 6.10 20.22
N LEU A 13 7.80 5.61 19.39
CA LEU A 13 8.30 4.22 19.43
C LEU A 13 9.19 3.94 20.66
N THR A 14 9.67 4.97 21.33
CA THR A 14 10.65 4.83 22.45
C THR A 14 10.16 3.90 23.55
N GLU A 15 8.87 3.95 23.90
CA GLU A 15 8.27 3.14 24.96
C GLU A 15 7.51 1.91 24.43
N LEU A 16 7.50 1.69 23.11
CA LEU A 16 6.68 0.67 22.48
C LEU A 16 6.96 -0.73 23.01
N ARG A 17 8.23 -1.13 23.08
CA ARG A 17 8.63 -2.48 23.52
C ARG A 17 8.27 -2.75 24.98
N SER A 18 8.50 -1.76 25.86
CA SER A 18 8.16 -1.89 27.28
C SER A 18 6.66 -1.95 27.50
N THR A 19 5.90 -1.14 26.74
CA THR A 19 4.44 -1.13 26.82
C THR A 19 3.82 -2.44 26.30
N VAL A 20 4.29 -2.96 25.15
CA VAL A 20 3.85 -4.26 24.63
C VAL A 20 4.15 -5.37 25.64
N LYS A 21 5.33 -5.36 26.27
CA LYS A 21 5.68 -6.34 27.31
C LYS A 21 4.77 -6.24 28.55
N ALA A 22 4.41 -5.03 28.95
CA ALA A 22 3.62 -4.81 30.18
C ALA A 22 2.12 -5.08 29.98
N THR A 23 1.58 -4.79 28.79
CA THR A 23 0.14 -4.88 28.52
C THR A 23 -0.28 -6.13 27.76
N GLU A 24 0.68 -6.83 27.13
CA GLU A 24 0.47 -8.03 26.30
C GLU A 24 -0.74 -7.90 25.37
N PRO A 25 -0.79 -6.86 24.52
CA PRO A 25 -1.95 -6.61 23.68
C PRO A 25 -2.10 -7.71 22.62
N ALA A 26 -3.34 -8.06 22.28
CA ALA A 26 -3.61 -8.98 21.18
C ALA A 26 -3.34 -8.33 19.81
N LEU A 27 -3.48 -6.99 19.74
CA LEU A 27 -3.33 -6.23 18.50
C LEU A 27 -2.67 -4.87 18.77
N LEU A 28 -1.76 -4.50 17.88
CA LEU A 28 -1.10 -3.20 17.82
C LEU A 28 -1.56 -2.47 16.54
N LEU A 29 -2.09 -1.26 16.71
CA LEU A 29 -2.31 -0.33 15.61
C LEU A 29 -1.16 0.67 15.58
N LEU A 30 -0.39 0.69 14.50
CA LEU A 30 0.89 1.39 14.43
C LEU A 30 0.91 2.37 13.26
N ASP A 31 1.13 3.65 13.55
CA ASP A 31 1.48 4.63 12.51
C ASP A 31 2.90 4.36 11.98
N TYR A 32 3.04 4.27 10.67
CA TYR A 32 4.36 4.07 10.06
C TYR A 32 5.33 5.23 10.34
N HIS A 33 4.84 6.44 10.43
CA HIS A 33 5.66 7.65 10.64
C HIS A 33 5.73 8.08 12.12
N MET A 34 5.79 7.11 13.04
CA MET A 34 5.97 7.39 14.47
C MET A 34 7.40 7.90 14.74
N PRO A 35 7.57 8.96 15.58
CA PRO A 35 8.89 9.37 16.03
C PRO A 35 9.51 8.34 16.98
N GLY A 36 10.83 8.44 17.15
CA GLY A 36 11.56 7.66 18.15
C GLY A 36 12.22 6.38 17.65
N GLY A 37 12.26 6.15 16.32
CA GLY A 37 12.94 5.00 15.75
C GLY A 37 12.53 4.66 14.32
N ASP A 38 12.94 3.49 13.85
CA ASP A 38 12.57 2.91 12.57
C ASP A 38 11.39 1.94 12.78
N THR A 39 10.23 2.31 12.27
CA THR A 39 8.99 1.52 12.41
C THR A 39 9.12 0.13 11.78
N GLY A 40 9.81 0.00 10.65
CA GLY A 40 10.03 -1.31 10.00
C GLY A 40 10.87 -2.25 10.88
N ALA A 41 11.94 -1.74 11.47
CA ALA A 41 12.77 -2.49 12.41
C ALA A 41 11.99 -2.87 13.69
N GLU A 42 11.12 -1.98 14.18
CA GLU A 42 10.26 -2.29 15.33
C GLU A 42 9.24 -3.39 15.03
N ILE A 43 8.60 -3.37 13.86
CA ILE A 43 7.69 -4.43 13.43
C ILE A 43 8.39 -5.78 13.42
N LEU A 44 9.56 -5.85 12.77
CA LEU A 44 10.36 -7.06 12.69
C LEU A 44 10.73 -7.60 14.10
N TYR A 45 11.22 -6.71 14.98
CA TYR A 45 11.56 -7.06 16.36
C TYR A 45 10.35 -7.60 17.14
N LEU A 46 9.20 -6.89 17.06
CA LEU A 46 7.97 -7.28 17.76
C LEU A 46 7.47 -8.64 17.27
N LYS A 47 7.46 -8.90 15.96
CA LYS A 47 7.04 -10.18 15.39
C LYS A 47 7.95 -11.34 15.79
N GLN A 48 9.25 -11.10 15.90
CA GLN A 48 10.19 -12.11 16.38
C GLN A 48 10.01 -12.42 17.88
N ARG A 49 9.74 -11.39 18.68
CA ARG A 49 9.65 -11.54 20.14
C ARG A 49 8.26 -11.97 20.62
N TRP A 50 7.21 -11.51 19.93
CA TRP A 50 5.79 -11.81 20.21
C TRP A 50 5.07 -12.25 18.93
N PRO A 51 5.29 -13.49 18.45
CA PRO A 51 4.72 -13.94 17.16
C PRO A 51 3.18 -13.92 17.10
N ALA A 52 2.52 -14.02 18.26
CA ALA A 52 1.07 -13.98 18.37
C ALA A 52 0.50 -12.55 18.27
N LEU A 53 1.32 -11.51 18.51
CA LEU A 53 0.91 -10.12 18.40
C LEU A 53 0.51 -9.79 16.97
N LYS A 54 -0.70 -9.30 16.79
CA LYS A 54 -1.17 -8.80 15.50
C LYS A 54 -0.77 -7.34 15.32
N ILE A 55 -0.21 -7.01 14.16
CA ILE A 55 0.26 -5.65 13.86
C ILE A 55 -0.44 -5.13 12.62
N ILE A 56 -1.24 -4.07 12.79
CA ILE A 56 -1.87 -3.30 11.71
C ILE A 56 -1.10 -2.00 11.56
N VAL A 57 -0.60 -1.73 10.35
CA VAL A 57 0.14 -0.51 10.04
C VAL A 57 -0.76 0.47 9.31
N LEU A 58 -0.82 1.70 9.81
CA LEU A 58 -1.44 2.84 9.14
C LEU A 58 -0.36 3.70 8.47
N THR A 59 -0.53 4.03 7.20
CA THR A 59 0.43 4.88 6.48
C THR A 59 -0.27 5.92 5.61
N GLY A 60 0.30 7.13 5.54
CA GLY A 60 -0.08 8.14 4.56
C GLY A 60 0.75 8.06 3.27
N SER A 61 1.74 7.16 3.22
CA SER A 61 2.63 7.03 2.06
C SER A 61 1.96 6.27 0.92
N GLN A 62 2.21 6.75 -0.30
CA GLN A 62 1.88 6.07 -1.55
C GLN A 62 3.10 5.38 -2.18
N SER A 63 4.22 5.31 -1.46
CA SER A 63 5.42 4.63 -1.92
C SER A 63 5.23 3.11 -1.84
N ALA A 64 5.11 2.47 -2.98
CA ALA A 64 4.97 1.02 -3.06
C ALA A 64 6.19 0.28 -2.49
N GLN A 65 7.40 0.86 -2.60
CA GLN A 65 8.60 0.29 -1.99
C GLN A 65 8.51 0.25 -0.46
N LEU A 66 8.01 1.34 0.15
CA LEU A 66 7.78 1.41 1.58
C LEU A 66 6.72 0.40 2.03
N LEU A 67 5.60 0.33 1.29
CA LEU A 67 4.51 -0.62 1.58
C LEU A 67 5.00 -2.07 1.50
N GLN A 68 5.86 -2.38 0.53
CA GLN A 68 6.48 -3.70 0.40
C GLN A 68 7.41 -4.00 1.60
N GLN A 69 8.21 -3.03 2.05
CA GLN A 69 9.06 -3.19 3.22
C GLN A 69 8.24 -3.47 4.49
N VAL A 70 7.12 -2.76 4.69
CA VAL A 70 6.20 -2.97 5.82
C VAL A 70 5.62 -4.38 5.81
N ALA A 71 5.15 -4.83 4.65
CA ALA A 71 4.61 -6.19 4.50
C ALA A 71 5.70 -7.26 4.76
N GLN A 72 6.91 -7.06 4.23
CA GLN A 72 8.05 -7.97 4.45
C GLN A 72 8.55 -7.96 5.90
N ALA A 73 8.39 -6.86 6.65
CA ALA A 73 8.70 -6.80 8.08
C ALA A 73 7.74 -7.65 8.93
N GLY A 74 6.65 -8.13 8.35
CA GLY A 74 5.71 -9.04 9.00
C GLY A 74 4.47 -8.36 9.56
N ALA A 75 4.09 -7.17 9.09
CA ALA A 75 2.80 -6.58 9.41
C ALA A 75 1.66 -7.51 8.97
N ASP A 76 0.66 -7.73 9.84
CA ASP A 76 -0.50 -8.56 9.53
C ASP A 76 -1.52 -7.81 8.65
N ALA A 77 -1.54 -6.47 8.72
CA ALA A 77 -2.32 -5.63 7.81
C ALA A 77 -1.63 -4.30 7.52
N VAL A 78 -1.89 -3.76 6.32
CA VAL A 78 -1.43 -2.42 5.90
C VAL A 78 -2.61 -1.66 5.30
N LEU A 79 -2.91 -0.48 5.88
CA LEU A 79 -4.00 0.39 5.46
C LEU A 79 -3.49 1.82 5.21
N GLN A 80 -4.23 2.54 4.38
CA GLN A 80 -4.04 3.98 4.23
C GLN A 80 -4.69 4.75 5.37
N LYS A 81 -4.06 5.84 5.85
CA LYS A 81 -4.61 6.70 6.92
C LYS A 81 -5.91 7.41 6.53
N ASN A 82 -6.17 7.57 5.23
CA ASN A 82 -7.39 8.17 4.70
C ASN A 82 -8.50 7.14 4.41
N GLY A 83 -8.28 5.87 4.76
CA GLY A 83 -9.30 4.82 4.72
C GLY A 83 -10.45 5.08 5.71
N ASP A 84 -11.58 4.44 5.48
CA ASP A 84 -12.74 4.58 6.38
C ASP A 84 -12.63 3.66 7.62
N ALA A 85 -13.47 3.95 8.62
CA ALA A 85 -13.50 3.14 9.84
C ALA A 85 -14.02 1.71 9.61
N ALA A 86 -14.78 1.47 8.53
CA ALA A 86 -15.28 0.15 8.17
C ALA A 86 -14.15 -0.72 7.62
N GLU A 87 -13.23 -0.13 6.83
CA GLU A 87 -12.04 -0.82 6.34
C GLU A 87 -11.11 -1.24 7.50
N LEU A 88 -10.85 -0.32 8.46
CA LEU A 88 -10.08 -0.64 9.65
C LEU A 88 -10.73 -1.77 10.45
N ARG A 89 -12.04 -1.75 10.60
CA ARG A 89 -12.78 -2.81 11.29
C ARG A 89 -12.64 -4.15 10.60
N THR A 90 -12.77 -4.18 9.29
CA THR A 90 -12.59 -5.39 8.47
C THR A 90 -11.16 -5.94 8.63
N ALA A 91 -10.15 -5.08 8.63
CA ALA A 91 -8.76 -5.47 8.85
C ALA A 91 -8.56 -6.09 10.24
N ILE A 92 -9.09 -5.47 11.30
CA ILE A 92 -9.01 -5.98 12.67
C ILE A 92 -9.65 -7.37 12.77
N ASP A 93 -10.88 -7.52 12.27
CA ASP A 93 -11.59 -8.81 12.33
C ASP A 93 -10.84 -9.89 11.52
N THR A 94 -10.20 -9.53 10.41
CA THR A 94 -9.43 -10.44 9.56
C THR A 94 -8.15 -10.90 10.26
N VAL A 95 -7.35 -9.98 10.77
CA VAL A 95 -6.07 -10.33 11.42
C VAL A 95 -6.25 -11.10 12.72
N LEU A 96 -7.32 -10.82 13.47
CA LEU A 96 -7.64 -11.57 14.69
C LEU A 96 -8.08 -13.01 14.41
N ARG A 97 -8.60 -13.31 13.21
CA ARG A 97 -8.85 -14.68 12.75
C ARG A 97 -7.58 -15.42 12.32
N GLY A 98 -6.47 -14.72 12.17
CA GLY A 98 -5.19 -15.28 11.76
C GLY A 98 -4.82 -15.02 10.30
N ASP A 99 -5.67 -14.35 9.53
CA ASP A 99 -5.44 -14.00 8.13
C ASP A 99 -4.71 -12.66 8.01
N SER A 100 -4.05 -12.43 6.86
CA SER A 100 -3.48 -11.13 6.52
C SER A 100 -4.51 -10.26 5.80
N TYR A 101 -4.42 -8.94 5.98
CA TYR A 101 -5.25 -7.98 5.27
C TYR A 101 -4.39 -6.89 4.64
N ILE A 102 -4.50 -6.73 3.34
CA ILE A 102 -3.92 -5.58 2.62
C ILE A 102 -5.09 -4.79 2.03
N ALA A 103 -5.18 -3.51 2.37
CA ALA A 103 -6.21 -2.64 1.83
C ALA A 103 -6.17 -2.64 0.30
N PRO A 104 -7.30 -2.64 -0.42
CA PRO A 104 -7.32 -2.63 -1.89
C PRO A 104 -6.47 -1.51 -2.49
N SER A 105 -6.49 -0.32 -1.91
CA SER A 105 -5.66 0.82 -2.32
C SER A 105 -4.16 0.56 -2.18
N VAL A 106 -3.75 -0.19 -1.16
CA VAL A 106 -2.36 -0.61 -0.93
C VAL A 106 -1.98 -1.74 -1.88
N GLN A 107 -2.87 -2.71 -2.10
CA GLN A 107 -2.63 -3.81 -3.03
C GLN A 107 -2.35 -3.32 -4.44
N ILE A 108 -3.09 -2.32 -4.92
CA ILE A 108 -2.85 -1.66 -6.21
C ILE A 108 -1.42 -1.14 -6.32
N LEU A 109 -0.92 -0.47 -5.27
CA LEU A 109 0.44 0.07 -5.26
C LEU A 109 1.50 -1.04 -5.25
N LEU A 110 1.26 -2.12 -4.51
CA LEU A 110 2.15 -3.29 -4.48
C LEU A 110 2.19 -4.01 -5.82
N ASP A 111 1.05 -4.20 -6.46
CA ASP A 111 0.95 -4.85 -7.78
C ASP A 111 1.67 -4.02 -8.86
N THR A 112 1.64 -2.69 -8.74
CA THR A 112 2.37 -1.79 -9.64
C THR A 112 3.89 -2.01 -9.57
N VAL A 113 4.44 -2.27 -8.38
CA VAL A 113 5.87 -2.58 -8.20
C VAL A 113 6.21 -3.99 -8.68
N SER A 114 5.35 -4.96 -8.44
CA SER A 114 5.57 -6.34 -8.92
C SER A 114 5.64 -6.43 -10.44
N LEU A 115 5.01 -5.48 -11.14
CA LEU A 115 5.06 -5.33 -12.60
C LEU A 115 6.26 -4.50 -13.07
N GLU A 116 7.15 -4.08 -12.17
CA GLU A 116 8.31 -3.24 -12.48
C GLU A 116 7.98 -1.96 -13.27
N LEU A 117 6.78 -1.42 -13.08
CA LEU A 117 6.41 -0.15 -13.70
C LEU A 117 7.17 1.00 -13.05
N THR A 118 7.81 1.81 -13.89
CA THR A 118 8.41 3.06 -13.42
C THR A 118 7.31 4.07 -13.04
N PRO A 119 7.60 5.07 -12.18
CA PRO A 119 6.63 6.14 -11.87
C PRO A 119 6.08 6.82 -13.13
N ARG A 120 6.91 6.96 -14.17
CA ARG A 120 6.50 7.57 -15.43
C ARG A 120 5.55 6.68 -16.25
N GLU A 121 5.80 5.39 -16.31
CA GLU A 121 4.91 4.42 -16.96
C GLU A 121 3.56 4.36 -16.24
N PHE A 122 3.56 4.43 -14.91
CA PHE A 122 2.32 4.48 -14.13
C PHE A 122 1.51 5.76 -14.39
N GLN A 123 2.17 6.94 -14.44
CA GLN A 123 1.51 8.19 -14.80
C GLN A 123 0.87 8.12 -16.19
N ILE A 124 1.62 7.60 -17.18
CA ILE A 124 1.12 7.44 -18.55
C ILE A 124 -0.06 6.46 -18.59
N MET A 125 0.01 5.35 -17.86
CA MET A 125 -1.11 4.40 -17.77
C MET A 125 -2.40 5.09 -17.31
N ARG A 126 -2.36 5.90 -16.25
CA ARG A 126 -3.51 6.65 -15.76
C ARG A 126 -4.08 7.59 -16.82
N LEU A 127 -3.21 8.39 -17.45
CA LEU A 127 -3.64 9.36 -18.46
C LEU A 127 -4.24 8.69 -19.72
N VAL A 128 -3.74 7.51 -20.12
CA VAL A 128 -4.37 6.70 -21.17
C VAL A 128 -5.74 6.21 -20.73
N CYS A 129 -5.91 5.82 -19.49
CA CYS A 129 -7.18 5.39 -18.94
C CYS A 129 -8.19 6.55 -18.83
N ASP A 130 -7.71 7.77 -18.59
CA ASP A 130 -8.50 9.00 -18.61
C ASP A 130 -8.87 9.44 -20.07
N GLY A 131 -8.46 8.66 -21.08
CA GLY A 131 -8.81 8.87 -22.49
C GLY A 131 -7.92 9.87 -23.24
N LEU A 132 -6.78 10.29 -22.67
CA LEU A 132 -5.88 11.24 -23.31
C LEU A 132 -5.12 10.59 -24.47
N SER A 133 -4.97 11.35 -25.55
CA SER A 133 -4.08 11.00 -26.68
C SER A 133 -2.60 11.15 -26.31
N ASN A 134 -1.70 10.52 -27.09
CA ASN A 134 -0.27 10.63 -26.84
C ASN A 134 0.24 12.08 -26.87
N THR A 135 -0.33 12.93 -27.72
CA THR A 135 0.00 14.35 -27.80
C THR A 135 -0.38 15.09 -26.52
N GLN A 136 -1.60 14.87 -26.02
CA GLN A 136 -2.09 15.46 -24.78
C GLN A 136 -1.28 14.99 -23.57
N ILE A 137 -0.93 13.70 -23.52
CA ILE A 137 -0.06 13.14 -22.48
C ILE A 137 1.33 13.78 -22.53
N ALA A 138 1.90 13.93 -23.72
CA ALA A 138 3.21 14.58 -23.90
C ALA A 138 3.19 16.02 -23.39
N GLU A 139 2.17 16.80 -23.73
CA GLU A 139 1.97 18.17 -23.26
C GLU A 139 1.84 18.22 -21.73
N GLN A 140 0.95 17.41 -21.16
CA GLN A 140 0.67 17.40 -19.72
C GLN A 140 1.90 17.00 -18.89
N LEU A 141 2.71 16.09 -19.40
CA LEU A 141 3.92 15.61 -18.72
C LEU A 141 5.19 16.37 -19.10
N SER A 142 5.09 17.42 -19.95
CA SER A 142 6.24 18.18 -20.48
C SER A 142 7.27 17.27 -21.15
N LEU A 143 6.81 16.33 -21.97
CA LEU A 143 7.62 15.38 -22.74
C LEU A 143 7.50 15.65 -24.24
N SER A 144 8.44 15.08 -25.02
CA SER A 144 8.23 14.96 -26.46
C SER A 144 7.23 13.82 -26.78
N PRO A 145 6.44 13.91 -27.87
CA PRO A 145 5.56 12.81 -28.29
C PRO A 145 6.35 11.48 -28.44
N LYS A 146 7.55 11.53 -29.00
CA LYS A 146 8.43 10.37 -29.18
C LYS A 146 8.82 9.73 -27.83
N THR A 147 9.06 10.55 -26.80
CA THR A 147 9.39 10.06 -25.45
C THR A 147 8.16 9.40 -24.83
N THR A 148 6.98 10.00 -24.99
CA THR A 148 5.72 9.44 -24.53
C THR A 148 5.41 8.10 -25.19
N ASP A 149 5.60 8.00 -26.51
CA ASP A 149 5.45 6.74 -27.27
C ASP A 149 6.36 5.65 -26.70
N LYS A 150 7.62 5.98 -26.42
CA LYS A 150 8.58 5.02 -25.87
C LYS A 150 8.18 4.50 -24.48
N HIS A 151 7.74 5.39 -23.58
CA HIS A 151 7.24 4.97 -22.27
C HIS A 151 5.98 4.12 -22.39
N ARG A 152 5.07 4.46 -23.32
CA ARG A 152 3.85 3.70 -23.56
C ARG A 152 4.16 2.30 -24.15
N GLU A 153 5.08 2.21 -25.08
CA GLU A 153 5.56 0.93 -25.61
C GLU A 153 6.12 0.02 -24.51
N ASN A 154 6.98 0.57 -23.64
CA ASN A 154 7.54 -0.15 -22.51
C ASN A 154 6.47 -0.60 -21.53
N LEU A 155 5.53 0.28 -21.19
CA LEU A 155 4.37 -0.01 -20.36
C LEU A 155 3.54 -1.17 -20.91
N MET A 156 3.17 -1.09 -22.18
CA MET A 156 2.34 -2.12 -22.83
C MET A 156 3.06 -3.47 -22.87
N ARG A 157 4.37 -3.48 -23.15
CA ARG A 157 5.20 -4.68 -23.11
C ARG A 157 5.25 -5.31 -21.71
N LYS A 158 5.46 -4.50 -20.67
CA LYS A 158 5.51 -4.96 -19.27
C LYS A 158 4.18 -5.56 -18.82
N LEU A 159 3.06 -4.97 -19.25
CA LEU A 159 1.72 -5.45 -18.93
C LEU A 159 1.20 -6.58 -19.82
N GLY A 160 1.96 -6.94 -20.88
CA GLY A 160 1.54 -7.98 -21.83
C GLY A 160 0.29 -7.60 -22.63
N VAL A 161 0.12 -6.31 -22.95
CA VAL A 161 -1.05 -5.78 -23.68
C VAL A 161 -0.63 -5.11 -24.99
N ASN A 162 -1.50 -5.16 -26.02
CA ASN A 162 -1.17 -4.72 -27.37
C ASN A 162 -1.95 -3.47 -27.84
N ASN A 163 -2.94 -3.01 -27.06
CA ASN A 163 -3.73 -1.82 -27.39
C ASN A 163 -4.30 -1.16 -26.15
N SER A 164 -4.82 0.07 -26.30
CA SER A 164 -5.38 0.86 -25.19
C SER A 164 -6.56 0.18 -24.50
N ALA A 165 -7.43 -0.51 -25.25
CA ALA A 165 -8.58 -1.19 -24.65
C ALA A 165 -8.15 -2.32 -23.72
N GLN A 166 -7.11 -3.09 -24.10
CA GLN A 166 -6.51 -4.11 -23.23
C GLN A 166 -5.79 -3.46 -22.03
N LEU A 167 -5.14 -2.32 -22.25
CA LEU A 167 -4.49 -1.56 -21.17
C LEU A 167 -5.51 -1.09 -20.13
N ILE A 168 -6.63 -0.49 -20.56
CA ILE A 168 -7.71 -0.03 -19.70
C ILE A 168 -8.29 -1.22 -18.91
N ARG A 169 -8.60 -2.33 -19.59
CA ARG A 169 -9.11 -3.53 -18.92
C ARG A 169 -8.11 -4.08 -17.88
N LYS A 170 -6.82 -4.08 -18.20
CA LYS A 170 -5.77 -4.50 -17.28
C LYS A 170 -5.67 -3.56 -16.08
N ALA A 171 -5.76 -2.24 -16.29
CA ALA A 171 -5.76 -1.23 -15.23
C ALA A 171 -6.99 -1.37 -14.31
N LEU A 172 -8.18 -1.68 -14.86
CA LEU A 172 -9.38 -2.00 -14.08
C LEU A 172 -9.20 -3.27 -13.23
N GLN A 173 -8.64 -4.34 -13.80
CA GLN A 173 -8.35 -5.58 -13.07
C GLN A 173 -7.35 -5.37 -11.94
N MET A 174 -6.41 -4.44 -12.11
CA MET A 174 -5.44 -4.03 -11.09
C MET A 174 -6.02 -3.04 -10.06
N GLY A 175 -7.27 -2.61 -10.22
CA GLY A 175 -7.91 -1.61 -9.36
C GLY A 175 -7.28 -0.21 -9.44
N VAL A 176 -6.53 0.10 -10.50
CA VAL A 176 -5.95 1.43 -10.74
C VAL A 176 -7.01 2.47 -11.11
N LEU A 177 -8.15 1.99 -11.59
CA LEU A 177 -9.32 2.78 -11.95
C LEU A 177 -10.51 2.32 -11.13
N ASP A 178 -11.22 3.27 -10.53
CA ASP A 178 -12.52 2.99 -9.94
C ASP A 178 -13.52 2.66 -11.06
N SER A 179 -14.25 1.57 -10.90
CA SER A 179 -15.40 1.27 -11.76
C SER A 179 -16.51 2.28 -11.45
N HIS A 180 -16.67 3.29 -12.30
CA HIS A 180 -17.82 4.19 -12.23
C HIS A 180 -19.04 3.50 -12.80
#